data_2e008546aab586dd25ea194778062548
#
_entry.id   2e008546aab586dd25ea194778062548
#
_cell.length_a   1.000
_cell.length_b   1.000
_cell.length_c   1.000
_cell.angle_alpha   90.00
_cell.angle_beta   90.00
_cell.angle_gamma   90.00
#
_symmetry.space_group_name_H-M   'P 1'
#
loop_
_entity.id
_entity.type
_entity.pdbx_description
1 polymer ?
#
loop_
_entity_poly.entity_id
_entity_poly.type
_entity_poly.pdbx_seq_one_letter_code
_entity_poly.pdbx_strand_id
1 'polypeptide(L)'
;MKNYDITALGELLIDFTESGISSQGNPLLEANPGGAPCNVLAMLSKLGKRTAFIGKVGADMFGRQLAEAINEVGICTDGLVTDASVPTTLAFVHTFADGEREFSFIRNPGADMMLSKQEVRTDLIRDSKIFHFGTLSSTHAGVREATRFAIDTAIESGAMLSFDPNLREPLWKNLEDANTEIEYGFSKCNLLKISDNEVEFLFGHSDYDRAAR
;
A
#
# COMPACT_ATOMS: atom_id res chain seq x y z
N MET A 1 -24.77 -12.10 -0.94
CA MET A 1 -23.82 -11.96 0.21
C MET A 1 -22.45 -11.64 -0.41
N LYS A 2 -21.73 -10.65 0.08
CA LYS A 2 -20.40 -10.30 -0.43
C LYS A 2 -19.38 -11.40 -0.04
N ASN A 3 -18.55 -11.83 -1.02
CA ASN A 3 -17.63 -12.96 -0.82
C ASN A 3 -16.35 -12.57 -0.08
N TYR A 4 -15.91 -11.31 -0.17
CA TYR A 4 -14.73 -10.82 0.54
C TYR A 4 -15.12 -9.98 1.73
N ASP A 5 -14.39 -10.14 2.83
CA ASP A 5 -14.52 -9.26 3.99
C ASP A 5 -13.84 -7.92 3.72
N ILE A 6 -12.70 -7.95 3.00
CA ILE A 6 -11.95 -6.76 2.61
C ILE A 6 -11.18 -6.98 1.30
N THR A 7 -11.21 -5.99 0.42
CA THR A 7 -10.29 -5.85 -0.72
C THR A 7 -9.44 -4.59 -0.51
N ALA A 8 -8.15 -4.66 -0.79
CA ALA A 8 -7.27 -3.50 -0.75
C ALA A 8 -6.65 -3.22 -2.12
N LEU A 9 -6.43 -1.94 -2.41
CA LEU A 9 -5.65 -1.48 -3.56
C LEU A 9 -4.45 -0.68 -3.07
N GLY A 10 -3.28 -0.97 -3.64
CA GLY A 10 -2.07 -0.20 -3.36
C GLY A 10 -0.79 -0.89 -3.79
N GLU A 11 0.30 -0.54 -3.13
CA GLU A 11 1.62 -1.08 -3.39
C GLU A 11 1.80 -2.48 -2.80
N LEU A 12 2.59 -3.27 -3.52
CA LEU A 12 3.21 -4.51 -3.06
C LEU A 12 4.66 -4.46 -3.52
N LEU A 13 5.60 -4.54 -2.59
CA LEU A 13 7.01 -4.27 -2.82
C LEU A 13 7.90 -5.16 -1.95
N ILE A 14 9.22 -5.12 -2.19
CA ILE A 14 10.20 -5.75 -1.31
C ILE A 14 10.80 -4.70 -0.38
N ASP A 15 10.72 -4.96 0.92
CA ASP A 15 11.47 -4.24 1.96
C ASP A 15 12.76 -5.00 2.26
N PHE A 16 13.91 -4.43 1.85
CA PHE A 16 15.22 -4.93 2.25
C PHE A 16 15.60 -4.38 3.62
N THR A 17 15.74 -5.27 4.59
CA THR A 17 16.19 -4.93 5.96
C THR A 17 17.53 -5.56 6.27
N GLU A 18 18.34 -4.91 7.08
CA GLU A 18 19.62 -5.48 7.51
C GLU A 18 19.38 -6.73 8.37
N SER A 19 20.06 -7.83 8.04
CA SER A 19 19.93 -9.12 8.74
C SER A 19 21.26 -9.65 9.28
N GLY A 20 22.33 -8.85 9.22
CA GLY A 20 23.63 -9.20 9.76
C GLY A 20 24.80 -8.82 8.86
N ILE A 21 25.97 -9.43 9.14
CA ILE A 21 27.22 -9.21 8.38
C ILE A 21 27.70 -10.56 7.83
N SER A 22 28.09 -10.59 6.57
CA SER A 22 28.67 -11.78 5.94
C SER A 22 30.09 -12.07 6.47
N SER A 23 30.59 -13.29 6.18
CA SER A 23 31.99 -13.67 6.50
C SER A 23 33.05 -12.77 5.83
N GLN A 24 32.66 -12.00 4.80
CA GLN A 24 33.51 -11.04 4.08
C GLN A 24 33.39 -9.60 4.64
N GLY A 25 32.58 -9.39 5.68
CA GLY A 25 32.37 -8.07 6.28
C GLY A 25 31.32 -7.21 5.57
N ASN A 26 30.56 -7.77 4.60
CA ASN A 26 29.51 -7.03 3.90
C ASN A 26 28.18 -7.14 4.62
N PRO A 27 27.31 -6.08 4.62
CA PRO A 27 25.95 -6.17 5.11
C PRO A 27 25.15 -7.25 4.38
N LEU A 28 24.37 -8.02 5.13
CA LEU A 28 23.37 -8.94 4.60
C LEU A 28 22.01 -8.28 4.67
N LEU A 29 21.25 -8.39 3.58
CA LEU A 29 19.91 -7.84 3.50
C LEU A 29 18.89 -8.98 3.32
N GLU A 30 17.84 -8.95 4.11
CA GLU A 30 16.70 -9.85 3.98
C GLU A 30 15.61 -9.19 3.13
N ALA A 31 15.15 -9.91 2.10
CA ALA A 31 14.11 -9.45 1.19
C ALA A 31 12.72 -9.81 1.75
N ASN A 32 12.07 -8.87 2.40
CA ASN A 32 10.77 -9.08 3.02
C ASN A 32 9.63 -8.60 2.12
N PRO A 33 8.55 -9.41 1.94
CA PRO A 33 7.32 -8.91 1.35
C PRO A 33 6.76 -7.74 2.16
N GLY A 34 6.51 -6.61 1.49
CA GLY A 34 6.04 -5.37 2.09
C GLY A 34 4.93 -4.71 1.29
N GLY A 35 4.48 -3.56 1.77
CA GLY A 35 3.35 -2.80 1.26
C GLY A 35 2.24 -2.72 2.31
N ALA A 36 1.88 -1.49 2.70
CA ALA A 36 0.94 -1.28 3.79
C ALA A 36 -0.42 -1.96 3.56
N PRO A 37 -1.04 -1.89 2.36
CA PRO A 37 -2.31 -2.57 2.11
C PRO A 37 -2.21 -4.10 2.26
N CYS A 38 -1.12 -4.70 1.78
CA CYS A 38 -0.91 -6.13 1.89
C CYS A 38 -0.65 -6.58 3.33
N ASN A 39 0.02 -5.78 4.14
CA ASN A 39 0.23 -6.08 5.56
C ASN A 39 -1.11 -6.16 6.32
N VAL A 40 -2.05 -5.25 6.04
CA VAL A 40 -3.41 -5.30 6.58
C VAL A 40 -4.12 -6.59 6.13
N LEU A 41 -4.08 -6.89 4.84
CA LEU A 41 -4.72 -8.10 4.30
C LEU A 41 -4.13 -9.39 4.89
N ALA A 42 -2.80 -9.47 5.00
CA ALA A 42 -2.12 -10.65 5.55
C ALA A 42 -2.50 -10.91 7.00
N MET A 43 -2.58 -9.86 7.82
CA MET A 43 -3.06 -10.01 9.21
C MET A 43 -4.51 -10.48 9.24
N LEU A 44 -5.38 -9.89 8.42
CA LEU A 44 -6.79 -10.27 8.38
C LEU A 44 -6.99 -11.69 7.84
N SER A 45 -6.20 -12.13 6.84
CA SER A 45 -6.21 -13.53 6.37
C SER A 45 -5.83 -14.50 7.49
N LYS A 46 -4.77 -14.20 8.27
CA LYS A 46 -4.39 -14.99 9.44
C LYS A 46 -5.48 -15.04 10.52
N LEU A 47 -6.34 -14.04 10.59
CA LEU A 47 -7.52 -13.99 11.45
C LEU A 47 -8.76 -14.66 10.82
N GLY A 48 -8.59 -15.40 9.72
CA GLY A 48 -9.66 -16.14 9.04
C GLY A 48 -10.61 -15.30 8.20
N LYS A 49 -10.22 -14.07 7.83
CA LYS A 49 -11.02 -13.22 6.93
C LYS A 49 -10.70 -13.53 5.47
N ARG A 50 -11.68 -13.39 4.59
CA ARG A 50 -11.49 -13.51 3.15
C ARG A 50 -11.03 -12.18 2.59
N THR A 51 -9.83 -12.15 2.03
CA THR A 51 -9.14 -10.94 1.59
C THR A 51 -8.80 -11.01 0.11
N ALA A 52 -8.75 -9.87 -0.59
CA ALA A 52 -8.32 -9.78 -1.97
C ALA A 52 -7.41 -8.55 -2.15
N PHE A 53 -6.44 -8.64 -3.04
CA PHE A 53 -5.51 -7.57 -3.34
C PHE A 53 -5.63 -7.12 -4.80
N ILE A 54 -5.55 -5.80 -5.01
CA ILE A 54 -5.48 -5.17 -6.33
C ILE A 54 -4.20 -4.33 -6.36
N GLY A 55 -3.32 -4.63 -7.31
CA GLY A 55 -2.06 -3.92 -7.44
C GLY A 55 -1.24 -4.44 -8.61
N LYS A 56 0.01 -3.98 -8.73
CA LYS A 56 0.88 -4.33 -9.83
C LYS A 56 2.32 -4.52 -9.38
N VAL A 57 2.97 -5.58 -9.88
CA VAL A 57 4.38 -5.92 -9.65
C VAL A 57 5.09 -6.14 -10.98
N GLY A 58 6.41 -6.12 -10.99
CA GLY A 58 7.19 -6.40 -12.20
C GLY A 58 7.21 -7.88 -12.58
N ALA A 59 7.47 -8.19 -13.86
CA ALA A 59 7.72 -9.53 -14.35
C ALA A 59 9.15 -10.02 -13.99
N ASP A 60 9.58 -9.81 -12.77
CA ASP A 60 10.91 -10.12 -12.26
C ASP A 60 10.88 -11.14 -11.11
N MET A 61 12.05 -11.47 -10.55
CA MET A 61 12.14 -12.44 -9.47
C MET A 61 11.38 -11.98 -8.21
N PHE A 62 11.38 -10.68 -7.94
CA PHE A 62 10.73 -10.10 -6.77
C PHE A 62 9.21 -10.08 -6.92
N GLY A 63 8.70 -9.75 -8.13
CA GLY A 63 7.28 -9.83 -8.41
C GLY A 63 6.72 -11.24 -8.25
N ARG A 64 7.47 -12.27 -8.67
CA ARG A 64 7.09 -13.68 -8.44
C ARG A 64 7.10 -14.03 -6.96
N GLN A 65 8.17 -13.67 -6.22
CA GLN A 65 8.26 -13.89 -4.78
C GLN A 65 7.09 -13.25 -4.03
N LEU A 66 6.72 -12.03 -4.39
CA LEU A 66 5.61 -11.31 -3.77
C LEU A 66 4.26 -11.97 -4.06
N ALA A 67 4.02 -12.37 -5.32
CA ALA A 67 2.79 -13.07 -5.70
C ALA A 67 2.63 -14.40 -4.94
N GLU A 68 3.71 -15.16 -4.80
CA GLU A 68 3.74 -16.40 -4.01
C GLU A 68 3.47 -16.11 -2.53
N ALA A 69 4.15 -15.13 -1.93
CA ALA A 69 4.03 -14.81 -0.52
C ALA A 69 2.60 -14.39 -0.12
N ILE A 70 1.94 -13.54 -0.91
CA ILE A 70 0.57 -13.12 -0.59
C ILE A 70 -0.45 -14.23 -0.83
N ASN A 71 -0.22 -15.10 -1.83
CA ASN A 71 -1.05 -16.28 -2.06
C ASN A 71 -0.93 -17.30 -0.93
N GLU A 72 0.28 -17.55 -0.42
CA GLU A 72 0.53 -18.48 0.70
C GLU A 72 -0.19 -18.07 1.98
N VAL A 73 -0.34 -16.78 2.25
CA VAL A 73 -1.11 -16.29 3.41
C VAL A 73 -2.62 -16.24 3.16
N GLY A 74 -3.08 -16.67 1.96
CA GLY A 74 -4.49 -16.81 1.63
C GLY A 74 -5.18 -15.54 1.11
N ILE A 75 -4.40 -14.56 0.62
CA ILE A 75 -4.95 -13.39 -0.06
C ILE A 75 -5.28 -13.76 -1.52
N CYS A 76 -6.49 -13.46 -1.98
CA CYS A 76 -6.87 -13.63 -3.39
C CYS A 76 -6.02 -12.68 -4.28
N THR A 77 -5.31 -13.25 -5.23
CA THR A 77 -4.38 -12.56 -6.13
C THR A 77 -4.95 -12.27 -7.52
N ASP A 78 -6.24 -12.50 -7.76
CA ASP A 78 -6.88 -12.27 -9.06
C ASP A 78 -6.81 -10.83 -9.54
N GLY A 79 -6.56 -9.89 -8.62
CA GLY A 79 -6.34 -8.46 -8.90
C GLY A 79 -4.88 -8.06 -9.01
N LEU A 80 -3.93 -8.99 -8.88
CA LEU A 80 -2.50 -8.70 -9.03
C LEU A 80 -2.09 -8.77 -10.49
N VAL A 81 -1.64 -7.65 -11.03
CA VAL A 81 -1.16 -7.52 -12.42
C VAL A 81 0.36 -7.60 -12.45
N THR A 82 0.90 -8.18 -13.52
CA THR A 82 2.35 -8.24 -13.76
C THR A 82 2.73 -7.34 -14.93
N ASP A 83 3.71 -6.45 -14.72
CA ASP A 83 4.24 -5.54 -15.73
C ASP A 83 5.52 -6.12 -16.35
N ALA A 84 5.57 -6.26 -17.68
CA ALA A 84 6.72 -6.81 -18.39
C ALA A 84 7.84 -5.78 -18.61
N SER A 85 7.57 -4.50 -18.42
CA SER A 85 8.46 -3.39 -18.79
C SER A 85 9.00 -2.59 -17.60
N VAL A 86 8.29 -2.63 -16.47
CA VAL A 86 8.64 -1.86 -15.27
C VAL A 86 8.92 -2.82 -14.11
N PRO A 87 10.05 -2.64 -13.41
CA PRO A 87 10.44 -3.55 -12.33
C PRO A 87 9.58 -3.38 -11.09
N THR A 88 9.58 -4.42 -10.26
CA THR A 88 9.02 -4.38 -8.90
C THR A 88 9.69 -3.28 -8.08
N THR A 89 8.91 -2.52 -7.33
CA THR A 89 9.41 -1.52 -6.38
C THR A 89 10.21 -2.19 -5.26
N LEU A 90 11.37 -1.60 -4.94
CA LEU A 90 12.22 -2.01 -3.84
C LEU A 90 12.37 -0.86 -2.84
N ALA A 91 12.28 -1.17 -1.57
CA ALA A 91 12.62 -0.27 -0.48
C ALA A 91 13.79 -0.85 0.32
N PHE A 92 14.71 0.01 0.74
CA PHE A 92 15.80 -0.32 1.64
C PHE A 92 15.53 0.38 2.96
N VAL A 93 15.51 -0.38 4.03
CA VAL A 93 15.22 0.12 5.37
C VAL A 93 16.48 0.03 6.21
N HIS A 94 17.03 1.16 6.57
CA HIS A 94 18.09 1.27 7.56
C HIS A 94 17.47 1.59 8.92
N THR A 95 17.84 0.84 9.96
CA THR A 95 17.40 1.10 11.33
C THR A 95 18.58 1.60 12.13
N PHE A 96 18.50 2.84 12.62
CA PHE A 96 19.52 3.46 13.47
C PHE A 96 19.52 2.87 14.89
N ALA A 97 20.59 3.11 15.63
CA ALA A 97 20.76 2.59 16.98
C ALA A 97 19.70 3.09 18.00
N ASP A 98 19.07 4.23 17.74
CA ASP A 98 17.97 4.80 18.51
C ASP A 98 16.59 4.23 18.12
N GLY A 99 16.54 3.37 17.09
CA GLY A 99 15.32 2.74 16.57
C GLY A 99 14.62 3.53 15.47
N GLU A 100 15.15 4.72 15.10
CA GLU A 100 14.64 5.44 13.93
C GLU A 100 14.92 4.68 12.63
N ARG A 101 14.09 4.90 11.62
CA ARG A 101 14.18 4.21 10.33
C ARG A 101 14.31 5.20 9.20
N GLU A 102 15.29 4.97 8.35
CA GLU A 102 15.45 5.65 7.07
C GLU A 102 15.05 4.72 5.93
N PHE A 103 14.30 5.28 4.97
CA PHE A 103 13.84 4.54 3.80
C PHE A 103 14.47 5.11 2.53
N SER A 104 15.01 4.21 1.71
CA SER A 104 15.48 4.52 0.36
C SER A 104 14.72 3.68 -0.66
N PHE A 105 14.14 4.31 -1.70
CA PHE A 105 13.27 3.62 -2.64
C PHE A 105 13.87 3.55 -4.03
N ILE A 106 13.81 2.38 -4.66
CA ILE A 106 13.97 2.21 -6.10
C ILE A 106 12.56 2.05 -6.70
N ARG A 107 11.97 3.21 -7.06
CA ARG A 107 10.58 3.35 -7.53
C ARG A 107 10.48 4.47 -8.59
N ASN A 108 11.28 4.37 -9.66
CA ASN A 108 11.42 5.49 -10.61
C ASN A 108 11.45 5.03 -12.09
N PRO A 109 10.32 4.51 -12.65
CA PRO A 109 9.08 4.10 -11.98
C PRO A 109 9.18 2.71 -11.35
N GLY A 110 8.32 2.41 -10.39
CA GLY A 110 8.03 1.06 -9.95
C GLY A 110 6.73 0.54 -10.57
N ALA A 111 6.58 -0.77 -10.70
CA ALA A 111 5.41 -1.36 -11.36
C ALA A 111 4.09 -0.99 -10.66
N ASP A 112 4.08 -0.83 -9.35
CA ASP A 112 2.91 -0.39 -8.58
C ASP A 112 2.37 0.99 -9.01
N MET A 113 3.24 1.89 -9.53
CA MET A 113 2.84 3.19 -10.08
C MET A 113 2.13 3.08 -11.43
N MET A 114 2.26 1.94 -12.11
CA MET A 114 1.78 1.72 -13.48
C MET A 114 0.44 0.98 -13.54
N LEU A 115 -0.22 0.74 -12.40
CA LEU A 115 -1.57 0.20 -12.39
C LEU A 115 -2.52 1.20 -13.07
N SER A 116 -3.16 0.75 -14.14
CA SER A 116 -4.12 1.55 -14.90
C SER A 116 -5.57 1.26 -14.46
N LYS A 117 -6.46 2.21 -14.74
CA LYS A 117 -7.90 2.06 -14.48
C LYS A 117 -8.51 0.81 -15.12
N GLN A 118 -8.04 0.43 -16.31
CA GLN A 118 -8.54 -0.72 -17.06
C GLN A 118 -8.15 -2.06 -16.40
N GLU A 119 -7.11 -2.07 -15.59
CA GLU A 119 -6.62 -3.25 -14.88
C GLU A 119 -7.27 -3.44 -13.52
N VAL A 120 -8.04 -2.45 -13.05
CA VAL A 120 -8.75 -2.55 -11.76
C VAL A 120 -9.85 -3.61 -11.83
N ARG A 121 -9.75 -4.64 -11.02
CA ARG A 121 -10.75 -5.71 -10.89
C ARG A 121 -11.93 -5.23 -10.05
N THR A 122 -12.89 -4.58 -10.73
CA THR A 122 -14.08 -4.01 -10.10
C THR A 122 -15.01 -5.05 -9.48
N ASP A 123 -14.98 -6.28 -9.97
CA ASP A 123 -15.72 -7.40 -9.42
C ASP A 123 -15.28 -7.75 -8.00
N LEU A 124 -13.97 -7.75 -7.71
CA LEU A 124 -13.44 -7.95 -6.35
C LEU A 124 -13.91 -6.84 -5.40
N ILE A 125 -13.94 -5.59 -5.87
CA ILE A 125 -14.39 -4.44 -5.08
C ILE A 125 -15.88 -4.54 -4.77
N ARG A 126 -16.71 -4.82 -5.79
CA ARG A 126 -18.16 -4.95 -5.65
C ARG A 126 -18.57 -6.10 -4.73
N ASP A 127 -17.75 -7.13 -4.68
CA ASP A 127 -17.99 -8.32 -3.86
C ASP A 127 -17.33 -8.24 -2.45
N SER A 128 -16.85 -7.05 -2.05
CA SER A 128 -16.20 -6.79 -0.77
C SER A 128 -17.05 -5.94 0.17
N LYS A 129 -17.00 -6.27 1.48
CA LYS A 129 -17.64 -5.48 2.54
C LYS A 129 -16.89 -4.18 2.81
N ILE A 130 -15.55 -4.25 2.77
CA ILE A 130 -14.64 -3.14 3.03
C ILE A 130 -13.70 -3.00 1.83
N PHE A 131 -13.43 -1.77 1.42
CA PHE A 131 -12.37 -1.42 0.48
C PHE A 131 -11.34 -0.56 1.20
N HIS A 132 -10.07 -1.01 1.18
CA HIS A 132 -8.96 -0.36 1.87
C HIS A 132 -7.97 0.23 0.87
N PHE A 133 -7.47 1.44 1.14
CA PHE A 133 -6.49 2.13 0.30
C PHE A 133 -5.60 3.06 1.13
N GLY A 134 -4.49 3.48 0.53
CA GLY A 134 -3.53 4.42 1.09
C GLY A 134 -3.08 5.44 0.06
N THR A 135 -2.12 6.31 0.41
CA THR A 135 -1.68 7.41 -0.46
C THR A 135 -0.56 7.06 -1.43
N LEU A 136 0.19 5.96 -1.23
CA LEU A 136 1.25 5.57 -2.15
C LEU A 136 0.73 5.31 -3.57
N SER A 137 -0.50 4.81 -3.70
CA SER A 137 -1.21 4.67 -4.97
C SER A 137 -1.78 5.98 -5.53
N SER A 138 -1.44 7.14 -4.94
CA SER A 138 -1.78 8.47 -5.44
C SER A 138 -0.56 9.30 -5.85
N THR A 139 0.66 8.77 -5.67
CA THR A 139 1.91 9.50 -5.98
C THR A 139 2.18 9.71 -7.47
N HIS A 140 1.52 8.97 -8.35
CA HIS A 140 1.64 9.08 -9.81
C HIS A 140 0.26 9.17 -10.47
N ALA A 141 0.13 9.95 -11.53
CA ALA A 141 -1.15 10.28 -12.16
C ALA A 141 -1.96 9.04 -12.60
N GLY A 142 -1.29 8.04 -13.20
CA GLY A 142 -1.96 6.83 -13.71
C GLY A 142 -2.59 6.00 -12.59
N VAL A 143 -1.80 5.65 -11.57
CA VAL A 143 -2.30 4.86 -10.44
C VAL A 143 -3.27 5.66 -9.57
N ARG A 144 -3.13 6.99 -9.51
CA ARG A 144 -4.10 7.89 -8.86
C ARG A 144 -5.48 7.79 -9.51
N GLU A 145 -5.54 7.82 -10.86
CA GLU A 145 -6.79 7.62 -11.59
C GLU A 145 -7.40 6.25 -11.31
N ALA A 146 -6.59 5.19 -11.31
CA ALA A 146 -7.02 3.84 -10.98
C ALA A 146 -7.57 3.74 -9.56
N THR A 147 -6.90 4.36 -8.58
CA THR A 147 -7.32 4.38 -7.17
C THR A 147 -8.63 5.13 -7.00
N ARG A 148 -8.80 6.30 -7.61
CA ARG A 148 -10.05 7.06 -7.55
C ARG A 148 -11.21 6.30 -8.18
N PHE A 149 -10.98 5.65 -9.31
CA PHE A 149 -11.97 4.78 -9.94
C PHE A 149 -12.36 3.59 -9.05
N ALA A 150 -11.40 3.00 -8.36
CA ALA A 150 -11.66 1.92 -7.40
C ALA A 150 -12.48 2.41 -6.20
N ILE A 151 -12.18 3.60 -5.66
CA ILE A 151 -12.95 4.25 -4.58
C ILE A 151 -14.40 4.50 -5.01
N ASP A 152 -14.61 5.08 -6.20
CA ASP A 152 -15.96 5.34 -6.71
C ASP A 152 -16.74 4.02 -6.89
N THR A 153 -16.09 2.97 -7.42
CA THR A 153 -16.68 1.63 -7.53
C THR A 153 -17.10 1.06 -6.17
N ALA A 154 -16.27 1.26 -5.15
CA ALA A 154 -16.55 0.81 -3.79
C ALA A 154 -17.76 1.55 -3.18
N ILE A 155 -17.84 2.87 -3.38
CA ILE A 155 -18.99 3.70 -2.96
C ILE A 155 -20.27 3.21 -3.64
N GLU A 156 -20.26 3.05 -4.97
CA GLU A 156 -21.40 2.59 -5.75
C GLU A 156 -21.90 1.20 -5.31
N SER A 157 -20.98 0.34 -4.86
CA SER A 157 -21.32 -1.02 -4.39
C SER A 157 -21.73 -1.07 -2.91
N GLY A 158 -21.71 0.07 -2.20
CA GLY A 158 -22.02 0.15 -0.78
C GLY A 158 -20.99 -0.53 0.11
N ALA A 159 -19.71 -0.56 -0.30
CA ALA A 159 -18.62 -1.00 0.55
C ALA A 159 -18.22 0.11 1.54
N MET A 160 -17.82 -0.27 2.75
CA MET A 160 -17.19 0.65 3.71
C MET A 160 -15.78 1.00 3.22
N LEU A 161 -15.41 2.27 3.23
CA LEU A 161 -14.09 2.74 2.86
C LEU A 161 -13.18 2.84 4.08
N SER A 162 -12.06 2.12 4.06
CA SER A 162 -10.99 2.19 5.05
C SER A 162 -9.77 2.85 4.44
N PHE A 163 -9.25 3.87 5.10
CA PHE A 163 -8.13 4.67 4.63
C PHE A 163 -7.00 4.72 5.66
N ASP A 164 -5.77 4.50 5.21
CA ASP A 164 -4.53 4.75 5.93
C ASP A 164 -3.67 5.66 5.05
N PRO A 165 -3.43 6.94 5.40
CA PRO A 165 -2.55 7.81 4.62
C PRO A 165 -1.21 7.16 4.35
N ASN A 166 -0.61 6.56 5.36
CA ASN A 166 0.69 5.91 5.30
C ASN A 166 1.73 6.74 4.55
N LEU A 167 1.81 8.01 4.93
CA LEU A 167 2.62 9.03 4.27
C LEU A 167 4.10 8.61 4.20
N ARG A 168 4.66 8.73 3.01
CA ARG A 168 6.09 8.58 2.74
C ARG A 168 6.56 9.81 1.98
N GLU A 169 6.95 10.85 2.73
CA GLU A 169 7.32 12.16 2.17
C GLU A 169 8.32 12.08 1.00
N PRO A 170 9.38 11.23 1.05
CA PRO A 170 10.35 11.13 -0.05
C PRO A 170 9.78 10.64 -1.38
N LEU A 171 8.58 10.06 -1.40
CA LEU A 171 7.92 9.58 -2.61
C LEU A 171 7.03 10.62 -3.30
N TRP A 172 6.87 11.78 -2.69
CA TRP A 172 6.08 12.87 -3.23
C TRP A 172 6.97 13.92 -3.90
N LYS A 173 6.49 14.49 -5.01
CA LYS A 173 7.18 15.59 -5.71
C LYS A 173 7.17 16.86 -4.87
N ASN A 174 6.11 17.08 -4.12
CA ASN A 174 5.93 18.14 -3.14
C ASN A 174 4.90 17.70 -2.10
N LEU A 175 4.95 18.30 -0.92
CA LEU A 175 4.07 17.95 0.19
C LEU A 175 2.64 18.52 0.05
N GLU A 176 2.43 19.50 -0.82
CA GLU A 176 1.10 20.04 -1.13
C GLU A 176 0.24 19.00 -1.87
N ASP A 177 0.85 18.28 -2.83
CA ASP A 177 0.18 17.15 -3.49
C ASP A 177 -0.17 16.03 -2.49
N ALA A 178 0.73 15.75 -1.53
CA ALA A 178 0.47 14.77 -0.48
C ALA A 178 -0.74 15.16 0.37
N ASN A 179 -0.77 16.42 0.86
CA ASN A 179 -1.90 16.95 1.62
C ASN A 179 -3.21 16.84 0.85
N THR A 180 -3.21 17.23 -0.43
CA THR A 180 -4.39 17.16 -1.30
C THR A 180 -4.95 15.73 -1.39
N GLU A 181 -4.08 14.73 -1.55
CA GLU A 181 -4.52 13.33 -1.65
C GLU A 181 -4.94 12.75 -0.29
N ILE A 182 -4.35 13.21 0.81
CA ILE A 182 -4.80 12.84 2.16
C ILE A 182 -6.19 13.43 2.45
N GLU A 183 -6.40 14.71 2.15
CA GLU A 183 -7.71 15.36 2.31
C GLU A 183 -8.78 14.69 1.45
N TYR A 184 -8.42 14.30 0.22
CA TYR A 184 -9.32 13.51 -0.62
C TYR A 184 -9.69 12.19 0.05
N GLY A 185 -8.72 11.45 0.59
CA GLY A 185 -8.97 10.21 1.33
C GLY A 185 -9.88 10.42 2.54
N PHE A 186 -9.65 11.47 3.32
CA PHE A 186 -10.51 11.85 4.46
C PHE A 186 -11.95 12.12 4.03
N SER A 187 -12.14 12.83 2.90
CA SER A 187 -13.48 13.16 2.40
C SER A 187 -14.28 11.93 1.97
N LYS A 188 -13.63 10.78 1.76
CA LYS A 188 -14.25 9.56 1.24
C LYS A 188 -14.37 8.44 2.28
N CYS A 189 -13.46 8.36 3.25
CA CYS A 189 -13.39 7.21 4.15
C CYS A 189 -14.49 7.19 5.22
N ASN A 190 -14.82 5.98 5.65
CA ASN A 190 -15.69 5.71 6.80
C ASN A 190 -14.86 5.29 8.02
N LEU A 191 -13.69 4.73 7.79
CA LEU A 191 -12.74 4.29 8.80
C LEU A 191 -11.37 4.85 8.45
N LEU A 192 -10.80 5.64 9.36
CA LEU A 192 -9.47 6.22 9.25
C LEU A 192 -8.53 5.58 10.25
N LYS A 193 -7.36 5.12 9.77
CA LYS A 193 -6.18 4.86 10.60
C LYS A 193 -5.17 5.96 10.28
N ILE A 194 -4.64 6.62 11.29
CA ILE A 194 -3.63 7.66 11.15
C ILE A 194 -2.58 7.50 12.26
N SER A 195 -1.32 7.75 11.94
CA SER A 195 -0.22 7.74 12.92
C SER A 195 -0.06 9.10 13.58
N ASP A 196 0.66 9.11 14.72
CA ASP A 196 1.02 10.33 15.45
C ASP A 196 1.83 11.31 14.59
N ASN A 197 2.82 10.82 13.84
CA ASN A 197 3.61 11.64 12.93
C ASN A 197 2.76 12.28 11.82
N GLU A 198 1.76 11.56 11.30
CA GLU A 198 0.83 12.08 10.30
C GLU A 198 -0.10 13.13 10.89
N VAL A 199 -0.53 12.98 12.14
CA VAL A 199 -1.29 14.03 12.85
C VAL A 199 -0.45 15.29 13.00
N GLU A 200 0.81 15.17 13.42
CA GLU A 200 1.70 16.32 13.53
C GLU A 200 1.97 16.99 12.19
N PHE A 201 2.19 16.20 11.13
CA PHE A 201 2.38 16.70 9.77
C PHE A 201 1.16 17.49 9.27
N LEU A 202 -0.05 16.99 9.48
CA LEU A 202 -1.28 17.57 8.94
C LEU A 202 -1.78 18.77 9.77
N PHE A 203 -1.66 18.71 11.09
CA PHE A 203 -2.30 19.67 11.98
C PHE A 203 -1.30 20.53 12.75
N GLY A 204 0.01 20.26 12.67
CA GLY A 204 1.07 21.00 13.35
C GLY A 204 1.02 20.87 14.88
N HIS A 205 0.38 19.83 15.41
CA HIS A 205 0.29 19.54 16.83
C HIS A 205 0.05 18.06 17.11
N SER A 206 0.37 17.61 18.33
CA SER A 206 0.16 16.22 18.79
C SER A 206 -1.08 16.07 19.69
N ASP A 207 -2.05 16.97 19.61
CA ASP A 207 -3.35 16.87 20.31
C ASP A 207 -4.30 16.01 19.48
N TYR A 208 -4.33 14.69 19.76
CA TYR A 208 -5.12 13.71 19.02
C TYR A 208 -6.62 13.90 19.17
N ASP A 209 -7.09 14.35 20.36
CA ASP A 209 -8.51 14.62 20.60
C ASP A 209 -9.00 15.82 19.77
N ARG A 210 -8.14 16.81 19.57
CA ARG A 210 -8.42 17.96 18.71
C ARG A 210 -8.37 17.57 17.23
N ALA A 211 -7.42 16.74 16.82
CA ALA A 211 -7.30 16.28 15.45
C ALA A 211 -8.45 15.36 15.02
N ALA A 212 -9.10 14.65 15.95
CA ALA A 212 -10.22 13.75 15.70
C ALA A 212 -11.59 14.46 15.57
N ARG A 213 -11.64 15.79 15.75
CA ARG A 213 -12.88 16.63 15.66
C ARG A 213 -12.95 17.38 14.34
#